data_9bf70900f138f63cbc8137e5b6ef1672
#
_entry.id   9bf70900f138f63cbc8137e5b6ef1672
#
_cell.length_a   1.000
_cell.length_b   1.000
_cell.length_c   1.000
_cell.angle_alpha   90.00
_cell.angle_beta   90.00
_cell.angle_gamma   90.00
#
_symmetry.space_group_name_H-M   'P 1'
#
loop_
_entity.id
_entity.type
_entity.pdbx_description
1 polymer ?
#
loop_
_entity_poly.entity_id
_entity_poly.type
_entity_poly.pdbx_seq_one_letter_code
_entity_poly.pdbx_strand_id
1 'polypeptide(L)'
;HTGAPTVILQSGSGLNAFDADTGQKVWDIGLSCGTVSSPLVVDNTLYVTSGGITKLDLNSSTEKPKVIWAVNKLNANGASPVVLGDNFYALSGAIAKGANSNTGEILWQLRLKGRFWATPILANNHLYFINQDGLVQIVELAGDGKTQTASIVTVIDMKESVLGTPAAADNALFIRGDKHLWKVTDTTKVK
;
A
#
# COMPACT_ATOMS: atom_id res chain seq x y z
N HIS A 1 16.06 11.88 9.56
CA HIS A 1 15.81 13.01 10.43
C HIS A 1 17.10 13.74 10.86
N THR A 2 18.15 13.06 11.22
CA THR A 2 19.47 13.62 11.52
C THR A 2 20.52 13.20 10.52
N GLY A 3 20.09 12.68 9.37
CA GLY A 3 20.95 12.03 8.39
C GLY A 3 21.29 10.57 8.72
N ALA A 4 20.95 10.09 9.91
CA ALA A 4 21.14 8.68 10.28
C ALA A 4 19.97 7.81 9.79
N PRO A 5 20.23 6.60 9.27
CA PRO A 5 19.20 5.69 8.85
C PRO A 5 18.31 5.26 10.03
N THR A 6 17.00 5.29 9.84
CA THR A 6 16.03 5.04 10.91
C THR A 6 15.08 3.91 10.53
N VAL A 7 14.88 2.96 11.43
CA VAL A 7 13.89 1.89 11.29
C VAL A 7 12.62 2.25 12.05
N ILE A 8 11.47 2.22 11.38
CA ILE A 8 10.17 2.50 11.98
C ILE A 8 9.39 1.20 12.08
N LEU A 9 8.94 0.86 13.30
CA LEU A 9 8.14 -0.32 13.59
C LEU A 9 6.76 0.10 14.09
N GLN A 10 5.72 -0.51 13.54
CA GLN A 10 4.35 -0.36 14.05
C GLN A 10 3.90 -1.61 14.80
N SER A 11 3.07 -1.41 15.81
CA SER A 11 2.48 -2.49 16.61
C SER A 11 1.14 -2.06 17.21
N GLY A 12 0.42 -2.99 17.81
CA GLY A 12 -0.81 -2.69 18.56
C GLY A 12 -0.59 -1.72 19.73
N SER A 13 0.63 -1.62 20.25
CA SER A 13 0.98 -0.70 21.34
C SER A 13 1.50 0.66 20.87
N GLY A 14 1.84 0.80 19.59
CA GLY A 14 2.30 2.09 19.06
C GLY A 14 3.28 2.00 17.91
N LEU A 15 3.79 3.18 17.55
CA LEU A 15 4.89 3.38 16.60
C LEU A 15 6.18 3.61 17.37
N ASN A 16 7.25 2.97 16.95
CA ASN A 16 8.60 3.16 17.51
C ASN A 16 9.58 3.39 16.37
N ALA A 17 10.51 4.33 16.56
CA ALA A 17 11.62 4.53 15.66
C ALA A 17 12.94 4.25 16.38
N PHE A 18 13.82 3.59 15.65
CA PHE A 18 15.14 3.20 16.15
C PHE A 18 16.21 3.67 15.17
N ASP A 19 17.31 4.13 15.68
CA ASP A 19 18.53 4.32 14.91
C ASP A 19 18.99 2.96 14.37
N ALA A 20 19.19 2.87 13.06
CA ALA A 20 19.49 1.59 12.41
C ALA A 20 20.90 1.06 12.71
N ASP A 21 21.83 1.94 13.06
CA ASP A 21 23.22 1.57 13.33
C ASP A 21 23.42 1.14 14.79
N THR A 22 22.75 1.84 15.72
CA THR A 22 22.94 1.64 17.16
C THR A 22 21.83 0.83 17.83
N GLY A 23 20.65 0.74 17.18
CA GLY A 23 19.46 0.14 17.77
C GLY A 23 18.80 0.98 18.88
N GLN A 24 19.30 2.18 19.14
CA GLN A 24 18.73 3.05 20.15
C GLN A 24 17.39 3.61 19.71
N LYS A 25 16.44 3.70 20.65
CA LYS A 25 15.14 4.31 20.36
C LYS A 25 15.30 5.81 20.17
N VAL A 26 14.82 6.30 19.00
CA VAL A 26 14.82 7.73 18.66
C VAL A 26 13.55 8.40 19.17
N TRP A 27 12.39 7.80 18.89
CA TRP A 27 11.08 8.26 19.38
C TRP A 27 10.07 7.12 19.47
N ASP A 28 8.99 7.35 20.22
CA ASP A 28 7.81 6.50 20.27
C ASP A 28 6.53 7.34 20.32
N ILE A 29 5.45 6.79 19.75
CA ILE A 29 4.10 7.38 19.76
C ILE A 29 3.12 6.29 20.15
N GLY A 30 2.27 6.55 21.14
CA GLY A 30 1.21 5.66 21.60
C GLY A 30 0.01 5.62 20.62
N LEU A 31 0.29 5.36 19.34
CA LEU A 31 -0.71 5.22 18.28
C LEU A 31 -0.87 3.74 17.95
N SER A 32 -1.96 3.12 18.44
CA SER A 32 -2.25 1.70 18.17
C SER A 32 -2.39 1.47 16.68
N CYS A 33 -1.54 0.63 16.11
CA CYS A 33 -1.48 0.36 14.69
C CYS A 33 -1.83 -1.08 14.35
N GLY A 34 -2.21 -1.32 13.09
CA GLY A 34 -2.35 -2.66 12.55
C GLY A 34 -1.01 -3.41 12.58
N THR A 35 -1.07 -4.73 12.72
CA THR A 35 0.13 -5.58 12.86
C THR A 35 0.49 -6.36 11.60
N VAL A 36 -0.36 -6.31 10.57
CA VAL A 36 -0.21 -7.09 9.33
C VAL A 36 0.31 -6.25 8.18
N SER A 37 -0.34 -5.11 7.90
CA SER A 37 0.12 -4.18 6.87
C SER A 37 1.37 -3.44 7.33
N SER A 38 2.30 -3.19 6.41
CA SER A 38 3.52 -2.41 6.72
C SER A 38 3.24 -0.91 6.73
N PRO A 39 3.93 -0.13 7.58
CA PRO A 39 3.97 1.32 7.45
C PRO A 39 4.66 1.69 6.13
N LEU A 40 4.26 2.80 5.54
CA LEU A 40 4.82 3.29 4.28
C LEU A 40 5.41 4.69 4.48
N VAL A 41 6.67 4.84 4.13
CA VAL A 41 7.34 6.15 4.09
C VAL A 41 7.44 6.60 2.64
N VAL A 42 6.97 7.82 2.37
CA VAL A 42 7.14 8.49 1.08
C VAL A 42 7.66 9.89 1.37
N ASP A 43 8.83 10.20 0.85
CA ASP A 43 9.57 11.42 1.19
C ASP A 43 9.71 11.59 2.72
N ASN A 44 9.18 12.67 3.26
CA ASN A 44 9.17 12.96 4.70
C ASN A 44 7.80 12.69 5.35
N THR A 45 6.99 11.84 4.77
CA THR A 45 5.68 11.47 5.34
C THR A 45 5.59 9.98 5.62
N LEU A 46 4.91 9.63 6.70
CA LEU A 46 4.67 8.27 7.14
C LEU A 46 3.17 7.98 7.12
N TYR A 47 2.78 6.90 6.47
CA TYR A 47 1.41 6.39 6.48
C TYR A 47 1.34 5.12 7.30
N VAL A 48 0.42 5.07 8.25
CA VAL A 48 0.21 3.93 9.14
C VAL A 48 -1.27 3.55 9.24
N THR A 49 -1.52 2.28 9.50
CA THR A 49 -2.86 1.78 9.77
C THR A 49 -3.18 1.91 11.25
N SER A 50 -4.02 2.86 11.63
CA SER A 50 -4.43 3.11 13.01
C SER A 50 -5.90 3.48 13.08
N GLY A 51 -6.79 2.50 13.26
CA GLY A 51 -8.24 2.70 13.21
C GLY A 51 -8.77 3.19 11.86
N GLY A 52 -7.93 3.22 10.87
CA GLY A 52 -8.02 3.77 9.53
C GLY A 52 -6.64 3.99 9.00
N ILE A 53 -6.42 5.02 8.18
CA ILE A 53 -5.08 5.47 7.80
C ILE A 53 -4.79 6.80 8.49
N THR A 54 -3.61 6.88 9.09
CA THR A 54 -3.05 8.10 9.65
C THR A 54 -1.79 8.49 8.89
N LYS A 55 -1.72 9.73 8.43
CA LYS A 55 -0.54 10.35 7.80
C LYS A 55 0.17 11.22 8.83
N LEU A 56 1.48 11.05 8.94
CA LEU A 56 2.33 11.79 9.86
C LEU A 56 3.44 12.50 9.10
N ASP A 57 3.82 13.68 9.57
CA ASP A 57 4.98 14.43 9.11
C ASP A 57 6.24 14.00 9.87
N LEU A 58 7.26 13.60 9.13
CA LEU A 58 8.57 13.20 9.65
C LEU A 58 9.60 14.34 9.64
N ASN A 59 9.26 15.57 9.20
CA ASN A 59 10.21 16.68 9.08
C ASN A 59 10.70 17.24 10.44
N SER A 60 10.06 16.86 11.53
CA SER A 60 10.50 17.31 12.87
C SER A 60 11.82 16.65 13.23
N SER A 61 12.90 17.42 13.25
CA SER A 61 14.26 16.92 13.48
C SER A 61 14.54 16.51 14.94
N THR A 62 13.72 16.92 15.89
CA THR A 62 13.94 16.71 17.32
C THR A 62 12.72 16.24 18.10
N GLU A 63 11.57 16.20 17.44
CA GLU A 63 10.29 15.88 18.07
C GLU A 63 9.64 14.66 17.41
N LYS A 64 8.65 14.10 18.10
CA LYS A 64 7.82 13.03 17.58
C LYS A 64 7.08 13.50 16.32
N PRO A 65 6.88 12.61 15.34
CA PRO A 65 6.08 12.92 14.15
C PRO A 65 4.71 13.51 14.50
N LYS A 66 4.26 14.48 13.70
CA LYS A 66 2.95 15.14 13.88
C LYS A 66 1.93 14.56 12.93
N VAL A 67 0.70 14.35 13.40
CA VAL A 67 -0.40 13.92 12.55
C VAL A 67 -0.78 15.05 11.59
N ILE A 68 -0.74 14.75 10.28
CA ILE A 68 -1.23 15.64 9.23
C ILE A 68 -2.72 15.43 9.05
N TRP A 69 -3.15 14.17 8.88
CA TRP A 69 -4.55 13.77 8.85
C TRP A 69 -4.73 12.32 9.31
N ALA A 70 -5.96 11.99 9.74
CA ALA A 70 -6.39 10.63 10.06
C ALA A 70 -7.80 10.40 9.51
N VAL A 71 -8.00 9.32 8.74
CA VAL A 71 -9.26 9.01 8.06
C VAL A 71 -9.67 7.57 8.35
N ASN A 72 -10.66 7.38 9.22
CA ASN A 72 -11.13 6.06 9.66
C ASN A 72 -11.77 5.24 8.53
N LYS A 73 -12.40 5.91 7.56
CA LYS A 73 -13.00 5.23 6.39
C LYS A 73 -11.98 4.76 5.37
N LEU A 74 -10.74 5.24 5.47
CA LEU A 74 -9.63 4.85 4.61
C LEU A 74 -8.77 3.85 5.40
N ASN A 75 -9.08 2.58 5.33
CA ASN A 75 -8.40 1.53 6.08
C ASN A 75 -7.78 0.48 5.17
N ALA A 76 -6.76 -0.18 5.68
CA ALA A 76 -6.06 -1.28 5.02
C ALA A 76 -5.94 -2.45 6.00
N ASN A 77 -6.48 -3.61 5.63
CA ASN A 77 -6.48 -4.81 6.46
C ASN A 77 -5.78 -5.94 5.70
N GLY A 78 -4.57 -6.29 6.12
CA GLY A 78 -3.73 -7.31 5.49
C GLY A 78 -2.81 -6.71 4.42
N ALA A 79 -3.34 -6.23 3.32
CA ALA A 79 -2.57 -5.53 2.29
C ALA A 79 -2.05 -4.17 2.79
N SER A 80 -0.81 -3.84 2.45
CA SER A 80 -0.25 -2.52 2.73
C SER A 80 -0.81 -1.46 1.77
N PRO A 81 -0.84 -0.18 2.15
CA PRO A 81 -1.22 0.90 1.25
C PRO A 81 -0.16 1.14 0.16
N VAL A 82 -0.57 1.79 -0.92
CA VAL A 82 0.30 2.24 -2.01
C VAL A 82 0.11 3.74 -2.21
N VAL A 83 1.20 4.47 -2.40
CA VAL A 83 1.19 5.92 -2.67
C VAL A 83 2.02 6.21 -3.91
N LEU A 84 1.50 7.03 -4.80
CA LEU A 84 2.23 7.59 -5.94
C LEU A 84 1.77 9.01 -6.19
N GLY A 85 2.69 9.98 -6.00
CA GLY A 85 2.37 11.40 -6.09
C GLY A 85 1.24 11.78 -5.14
N ASP A 86 0.23 12.46 -5.66
CA ASP A 86 -0.93 12.90 -4.90
C ASP A 86 -2.00 11.82 -4.67
N ASN A 87 -1.74 10.59 -5.08
CA ASN A 87 -2.70 9.50 -4.99
C ASN A 87 -2.30 8.48 -3.93
N PHE A 88 -3.28 8.08 -3.13
CA PHE A 88 -3.19 7.05 -2.09
C PHE A 88 -4.19 5.94 -2.38
N TYR A 89 -3.75 4.69 -2.26
CA TYR A 89 -4.59 3.51 -2.51
C TYR A 89 -4.56 2.57 -1.31
N ALA A 90 -5.74 2.14 -0.87
CA ALA A 90 -5.91 1.19 0.21
C ALA A 90 -6.90 0.09 -0.16
N LEU A 91 -6.69 -1.09 0.43
CA LEU A 91 -7.58 -2.23 0.28
C LEU A 91 -8.03 -2.70 1.66
N SER A 92 -9.35 -2.65 1.89
CA SER A 92 -9.99 -3.13 3.12
C SER A 92 -10.97 -4.23 2.80
N GLY A 93 -10.64 -5.47 3.19
CA GLY A 93 -11.40 -6.64 2.76
C GLY A 93 -11.41 -6.75 1.24
N ALA A 94 -12.59 -6.59 0.62
CA ALA A 94 -12.75 -6.58 -0.84
C ALA A 94 -13.08 -5.18 -1.40
N ILE A 95 -12.85 -4.11 -0.65
CA ILE A 95 -13.12 -2.74 -1.10
C ILE A 95 -11.78 -2.02 -1.33
N ALA A 96 -11.46 -1.77 -2.59
CA ALA A 96 -10.38 -0.87 -2.97
C ALA A 96 -10.86 0.58 -2.90
N LYS A 97 -9.99 1.46 -2.45
CA LYS A 97 -10.25 2.89 -2.33
C LYS A 97 -9.06 3.67 -2.87
N GLY A 98 -9.37 4.70 -3.66
CA GLY A 98 -8.43 5.74 -4.00
C GLY A 98 -8.74 7.01 -3.22
N ALA A 99 -7.71 7.71 -2.78
CA ALA A 99 -7.83 8.93 -2.02
C ALA A 99 -6.74 9.93 -2.44
N ASN A 100 -6.96 11.19 -2.15
CA ASN A 100 -5.93 12.21 -2.26
C ASN A 100 -4.92 12.05 -1.10
N SER A 101 -3.64 11.88 -1.41
CA SER A 101 -2.60 11.63 -0.40
C SER A 101 -2.33 12.85 0.50
N ASN A 102 -2.67 14.08 0.04
CA ASN A 102 -2.45 15.31 0.80
C ASN A 102 -3.56 15.57 1.82
N THR A 103 -4.80 15.22 1.48
CA THR A 103 -5.98 15.54 2.30
C THR A 103 -6.63 14.32 2.97
N GLY A 104 -6.38 13.11 2.46
CA GLY A 104 -7.06 11.89 2.88
C GLY A 104 -8.50 11.77 2.33
N GLU A 105 -8.94 12.70 1.46
CA GLU A 105 -10.26 12.66 0.82
C GLU A 105 -10.40 11.45 -0.07
N ILE A 106 -11.45 10.64 0.13
CA ILE A 106 -11.73 9.46 -0.70
C ILE A 106 -12.33 9.92 -2.02
N LEU A 107 -11.67 9.59 -3.12
CA LEU A 107 -12.06 9.96 -4.48
C LEU A 107 -12.97 8.90 -5.10
N TRP A 108 -12.67 7.63 -4.87
CA TRP A 108 -13.45 6.52 -5.38
C TRP A 108 -13.38 5.29 -4.47
N GLN A 109 -14.36 4.40 -4.64
CA GLN A 109 -14.39 3.08 -4.02
C GLN A 109 -14.84 2.05 -5.06
N LEU A 110 -14.18 0.89 -5.07
CA LEU A 110 -14.45 -0.19 -6.01
C LEU A 110 -14.50 -1.52 -5.27
N ARG A 111 -15.57 -2.28 -5.48
CA ARG A 111 -15.69 -3.64 -4.94
C ARG A 111 -14.99 -4.64 -5.84
N LEU A 112 -14.05 -5.35 -5.26
CA LEU A 112 -13.34 -6.48 -5.86
C LEU A 112 -13.94 -7.82 -5.42
N LYS A 113 -13.48 -8.93 -6.00
CA LYS A 113 -13.88 -10.29 -5.62
C LYS A 113 -12.81 -10.96 -4.77
N GLY A 114 -13.24 -11.64 -3.69
CA GLY A 114 -12.41 -12.49 -2.87
C GLY A 114 -11.77 -11.83 -1.67
N ARG A 115 -10.82 -12.53 -1.05
CA ARG A 115 -10.04 -12.09 0.10
C ARG A 115 -8.63 -11.79 -0.33
N PHE A 116 -7.99 -10.80 0.28
CA PHE A 116 -6.68 -10.33 -0.13
C PHE A 116 -5.70 -10.32 1.05
N TRP A 117 -4.49 -10.82 0.80
CA TRP A 117 -3.30 -10.62 1.63
C TRP A 117 -2.23 -9.83 0.88
N ALA A 118 -2.12 -10.08 -0.43
CA ALA A 118 -1.17 -9.41 -1.29
C ALA A 118 -1.42 -7.91 -1.33
N THR A 119 -0.36 -7.13 -1.21
CA THR A 119 -0.38 -5.69 -1.47
C THR A 119 -0.59 -5.46 -2.97
N PRO A 120 -1.45 -4.53 -3.40
CA PRO A 120 -1.61 -4.22 -4.81
C PRO A 120 -0.34 -3.60 -5.39
N ILE A 121 -0.10 -3.84 -6.67
CA ILE A 121 0.96 -3.16 -7.43
C ILE A 121 0.33 -2.09 -8.30
N LEU A 122 0.95 -0.92 -8.32
CA LEU A 122 0.62 0.16 -9.24
C LEU A 122 1.69 0.24 -10.33
N ALA A 123 1.28 0.07 -11.58
CA ALA A 123 2.12 0.21 -12.76
C ALA A 123 1.30 0.70 -13.95
N ASN A 124 1.83 1.64 -14.74
CA ASN A 124 1.21 2.15 -15.97
C ASN A 124 -0.28 2.53 -15.82
N ASN A 125 -0.61 3.31 -14.79
CA ASN A 125 -1.98 3.71 -14.44
C ASN A 125 -2.96 2.54 -14.15
N HIS A 126 -2.43 1.36 -13.82
CA HIS A 126 -3.22 0.21 -13.42
C HIS A 126 -2.83 -0.27 -12.03
N LEU A 127 -3.84 -0.63 -11.24
CA LEU A 127 -3.66 -1.36 -9.99
C LEU A 127 -3.93 -2.85 -10.23
N TYR A 128 -2.98 -3.67 -9.86
CA TYR A 128 -3.07 -5.13 -9.95
C TYR A 128 -3.38 -5.70 -8.58
N PHE A 129 -4.60 -6.18 -8.40
CA PHE A 129 -5.05 -6.83 -7.17
C PHE A 129 -5.10 -8.34 -7.38
N ILE A 130 -4.45 -9.11 -6.52
CA ILE A 130 -4.49 -10.57 -6.56
C ILE A 130 -5.10 -11.08 -5.26
N ASN A 131 -6.18 -11.82 -5.35
CA ASN A 131 -6.83 -12.40 -4.19
C ASN A 131 -6.23 -13.78 -3.81
N GLN A 132 -6.63 -14.31 -2.66
CA GLN A 132 -6.13 -15.59 -2.16
C GLN A 132 -6.45 -16.78 -3.07
N ASP A 133 -7.50 -16.69 -3.87
CA ASP A 133 -7.91 -17.74 -4.81
C ASP A 133 -7.14 -17.66 -6.14
N GLY A 134 -6.21 -16.69 -6.28
CA GLY A 134 -5.40 -16.47 -7.47
C GLY A 134 -6.10 -15.66 -8.56
N LEU A 135 -7.20 -14.96 -8.22
CA LEU A 135 -7.87 -14.09 -9.18
C LEU A 135 -7.14 -12.74 -9.25
N VAL A 136 -6.52 -12.46 -10.38
CA VAL A 136 -5.90 -11.17 -10.69
C VAL A 136 -6.97 -10.24 -11.23
N GLN A 137 -7.21 -9.12 -10.58
CA GLN A 137 -8.16 -8.09 -11.02
C GLN A 137 -7.38 -6.83 -11.35
N ILE A 138 -7.38 -6.46 -12.63
CA ILE A 138 -6.66 -5.28 -13.13
C ILE A 138 -7.63 -4.12 -13.16
N VAL A 139 -7.28 -3.07 -12.44
CA VAL A 139 -8.08 -1.84 -12.29
C VAL A 139 -7.37 -0.71 -13.00
N GLU A 140 -8.00 -0.16 -14.02
CA GLU A 140 -7.54 1.03 -14.72
C GLU A 140 -7.90 2.27 -13.91
N LEU A 141 -6.95 3.20 -13.82
CA LEU A 141 -7.12 4.51 -13.21
C LEU A 141 -7.22 5.55 -14.33
N ALA A 142 -8.29 6.31 -14.35
CA ALA A 142 -8.53 7.39 -15.30
C ALA A 142 -8.71 8.72 -14.59
N GLY A 143 -8.34 9.82 -15.24
CA GLY A 143 -8.32 11.15 -14.62
C GLY A 143 -7.15 11.35 -13.68
N ASP A 144 -7.09 12.49 -13.05
CA ASP A 144 -6.06 12.90 -12.11
C ASP A 144 -6.64 13.60 -10.88
N GLY A 145 -5.84 13.69 -9.81
CA GLY A 145 -6.21 14.42 -8.61
C GLY A 145 -7.65 14.15 -8.16
N LYS A 146 -8.47 15.19 -8.10
CA LYS A 146 -9.88 15.11 -7.63
C LYS A 146 -10.84 14.42 -8.59
N THR A 147 -10.46 14.21 -9.84
CA THR A 147 -11.31 13.60 -10.88
C THR A 147 -10.98 12.14 -11.13
N GLN A 148 -10.05 11.56 -10.36
CA GLN A 148 -9.65 10.19 -10.56
C GLN A 148 -10.82 9.21 -10.36
N THR A 149 -10.95 8.28 -11.31
CA THR A 149 -11.90 7.17 -11.28
C THR A 149 -11.18 5.84 -11.43
N ALA A 150 -11.85 4.74 -11.10
CA ALA A 150 -11.30 3.41 -11.18
C ALA A 150 -12.32 2.41 -11.70
N SER A 151 -11.91 1.54 -12.63
CA SER A 151 -12.75 0.48 -13.17
C SER A 151 -11.98 -0.82 -13.39
N ILE A 152 -12.62 -1.97 -13.16
CA ILE A 152 -12.02 -3.28 -13.48
C ILE A 152 -12.05 -3.46 -15.00
N VAL A 153 -10.88 -3.57 -15.61
CA VAL A 153 -10.75 -3.75 -17.08
C VAL A 153 -10.43 -5.20 -17.46
N THR A 154 -9.83 -5.97 -16.57
CA THR A 154 -9.44 -7.35 -16.84
C THR A 154 -9.47 -8.19 -15.57
N VAL A 155 -9.86 -9.45 -15.73
CA VAL A 155 -9.81 -10.45 -14.66
C VAL A 155 -9.15 -11.72 -15.20
N ILE A 156 -8.09 -12.18 -14.54
CA ILE A 156 -7.33 -13.38 -14.92
C ILE A 156 -7.36 -14.35 -13.74
N ASP A 157 -7.65 -15.61 -13.98
CA ASP A 157 -7.63 -16.65 -12.96
C ASP A 157 -6.37 -17.51 -13.12
N MET A 158 -5.48 -17.45 -12.12
CA MET A 158 -4.21 -18.19 -12.10
C MET A 158 -4.40 -19.68 -11.78
N LYS A 159 -5.61 -20.10 -11.36
CA LYS A 159 -5.96 -21.48 -11.00
C LYS A 159 -5.13 -22.05 -9.85
N GLU A 160 -4.60 -21.21 -9.01
CA GLU A 160 -3.89 -21.58 -7.79
C GLU A 160 -3.93 -20.45 -6.75
N SER A 161 -3.71 -20.78 -5.49
CA SER A 161 -3.70 -19.80 -4.41
C SER A 161 -2.49 -18.88 -4.49
N VAL A 162 -2.70 -17.58 -4.21
CA VAL A 162 -1.67 -16.55 -4.18
C VAL A 162 -1.80 -15.74 -2.90
N LEU A 163 -0.78 -15.77 -2.05
CA LEU A 163 -0.73 -15.00 -0.80
C LEU A 163 0.32 -13.88 -0.83
N GLY A 164 1.36 -14.07 -1.62
CA GLY A 164 2.47 -13.13 -1.72
C GLY A 164 2.14 -11.92 -2.60
N THR A 165 2.71 -10.78 -2.24
CA THR A 165 2.69 -9.59 -3.09
C THR A 165 3.49 -9.86 -4.37
N PRO A 166 2.93 -9.57 -5.56
CA PRO A 166 3.69 -9.66 -6.81
C PRO A 166 4.87 -8.70 -6.84
N ALA A 167 5.84 -8.99 -7.69
CA ALA A 167 6.93 -8.06 -8.00
C ALA A 167 6.82 -7.58 -9.45
N ALA A 168 7.09 -6.30 -9.69
CA ALA A 168 7.16 -5.73 -11.03
C ALA A 168 8.63 -5.44 -11.36
N ALA A 169 9.15 -6.05 -12.42
CA ALA A 169 10.50 -5.84 -12.93
C ALA A 169 10.56 -6.18 -14.42
N ASP A 170 11.43 -5.53 -15.18
CA ASP A 170 11.74 -5.83 -16.58
C ASP A 170 10.49 -5.97 -17.48
N ASN A 171 9.55 -5.04 -17.33
CA ASN A 171 8.25 -5.06 -18.03
C ASN A 171 7.42 -6.34 -17.81
N ALA A 172 7.63 -7.03 -16.68
CA ALA A 172 6.89 -8.21 -16.30
C ALA A 172 6.39 -8.12 -14.86
N LEU A 173 5.33 -8.87 -14.57
CA LEU A 173 4.89 -9.18 -13.22
C LEU A 173 5.36 -10.58 -12.86
N PHE A 174 5.97 -10.72 -11.70
CA PHE A 174 6.33 -12.00 -11.12
C PHE A 174 5.37 -12.31 -9.98
N ILE A 175 4.62 -13.39 -10.11
CA ILE A 175 3.58 -13.80 -9.18
C ILE A 175 3.93 -15.16 -8.62
N ARG A 176 4.08 -15.28 -7.30
CA ARG A 176 4.33 -16.54 -6.61
C ARG A 176 2.99 -17.14 -6.14
N GLY A 177 2.58 -18.21 -6.78
CA GLY A 177 1.49 -19.07 -6.34
C GLY A 177 1.99 -20.25 -5.51
N ASP A 178 1.08 -21.12 -5.05
CA ASP A 178 1.43 -22.30 -4.26
C ASP A 178 2.33 -23.28 -5.03
N LYS A 179 2.11 -23.40 -6.33
CA LYS A 179 2.79 -24.40 -7.19
C LYS A 179 3.81 -23.79 -8.13
N HIS A 180 3.59 -22.55 -8.59
CA HIS A 180 4.39 -21.94 -9.65
C HIS A 180 4.89 -20.55 -9.27
N LEU A 181 5.98 -20.14 -9.91
CA LEU A 181 6.41 -18.77 -10.08
C LEU A 181 6.06 -18.34 -11.50
N TRP A 182 5.10 -17.46 -11.62
CA TRP A 182 4.62 -16.96 -12.90
C TRP A 182 5.40 -15.71 -13.30
N LYS A 183 5.80 -15.64 -14.58
CA LYS A 183 6.25 -14.41 -15.22
C LYS A 183 5.19 -14.02 -16.25
N VAL A 184 4.49 -12.92 -15.99
CA VAL A 184 3.45 -12.37 -16.87
C VAL A 184 4.01 -11.13 -17.56
N THR A 185 4.02 -11.13 -18.88
CA THR A 185 4.55 -10.04 -19.72
C THR A 185 3.63 -9.76 -20.90
N ASP A 186 3.71 -8.55 -21.43
CA ASP A 186 3.06 -8.19 -22.68
C ASP A 186 3.85 -8.79 -23.85
N THR A 187 3.24 -9.75 -24.55
CA THR A 187 3.88 -10.43 -25.68
C THR A 187 3.97 -9.57 -26.94
N THR A 188 3.29 -8.44 -27.02
CA THR A 188 3.36 -7.54 -28.18
C THR A 188 4.68 -6.77 -28.26
N LYS A 189 5.50 -6.79 -27.20
CA LYS A 189 6.79 -6.10 -27.11
C LYS A 189 8.01 -7.02 -27.09
N VAL A 190 7.83 -8.32 -27.24
CA VAL A 190 8.94 -9.26 -27.39
C VAL A 190 9.35 -9.25 -28.86
N LYS A 191 10.40 -8.50 -29.19
CA LYS A 191 11.16 -8.60 -30.44
C LYS A 191 12.37 -9.49 -30.23
#